data_c136443be899c76c7ddef6182d226432
#
_entry.id   c136443be899c76c7ddef6182d226432
#
_cell.length_a   1.000
_cell.length_b   1.000
_cell.length_c   1.000
_cell.angle_alpha   90.00
_cell.angle_beta   90.00
_cell.angle_gamma   90.00
#
_symmetry.space_group_name_H-M   'P 1'
#
loop_
_entity.id
_entity.type
_entity.pdbx_description
1 polymer ?
#
loop_
_entity_poly.entity_id
_entity_poly.type
_entity_poly.pdbx_seq_one_letter_code
_entity_poly.pdbx_strand_id
1 'polypeptide(L)'
;RSSDLRLSEEKQVLSLSPKSVAATQNICATRATVEQTGIKAVADLVKPEMAAQFDSDGDGKGEIWIGAPSWSSTEIEKIRAHSYGYDQTMTLLEMPEDVAMAAVDAAVSFGKPVVFYCYGPHHVFELHDIVKLEEPAYDPARWTIVTRAQDNDWLEKSHADTAWDASSFKIAFATSLESGMPEVASFLSAMELTPADVTGMSYAVVVEGKPAEDVARDWIAANADRIGEWTK
;
A
#
# COMPACT_ATOMS: atom_id res chain seq x y z
N ARG A 1 -4.41 14.04 -10.29
CA ARG A 1 -5.28 14.25 -9.12
C ARG A 1 -6.23 13.07 -8.99
N SER A 2 -6.45 12.57 -7.79
CA SER A 2 -7.38 11.47 -7.55
C SER A 2 -8.81 11.89 -7.90
N SER A 3 -9.67 10.91 -8.24
CA SER A 3 -11.10 11.14 -8.51
C SER A 3 -11.80 11.83 -7.34
N ASP A 4 -11.38 11.54 -6.12
CA ASP A 4 -11.98 12.06 -4.88
C ASP A 4 -11.72 13.56 -4.70
N LEU A 5 -10.51 14.04 -5.01
CA LEU A 5 -10.19 15.46 -5.02
C LEU A 5 -11.03 16.23 -6.03
N ARG A 6 -11.23 15.64 -7.23
CA ARG A 6 -12.09 16.26 -8.25
C ARG A 6 -13.55 16.38 -7.79
N LEU A 7 -14.08 15.36 -7.11
CA LEU A 7 -15.47 15.36 -6.63
C LEU A 7 -15.66 16.27 -5.42
N SER A 8 -14.68 16.39 -4.53
CA SER A 8 -14.76 17.23 -3.34
C SER A 8 -14.43 18.71 -3.63
N GLU A 9 -13.31 18.99 -4.31
CA GLU A 9 -12.83 20.34 -4.53
C GLU A 9 -13.48 21.04 -5.74
N GLU A 10 -13.64 20.32 -6.87
CA GLU A 10 -14.15 20.93 -8.10
C GLU A 10 -15.67 20.89 -8.18
N LYS A 11 -16.31 19.77 -7.78
CA LYS A 11 -17.76 19.58 -7.91
C LYS A 11 -18.52 19.80 -6.61
N GLN A 12 -17.84 19.79 -5.46
CA GLN A 12 -18.42 19.97 -4.13
C GLN A 12 -19.59 19.00 -3.82
N VAL A 13 -19.55 17.79 -4.38
CA VAL A 13 -20.55 16.75 -4.14
C VAL A 13 -20.13 15.74 -3.08
N LEU A 14 -18.85 15.76 -2.70
CA LEU A 14 -18.30 14.96 -1.61
C LEU A 14 -17.67 15.85 -0.54
N SER A 15 -18.01 15.55 0.71
CA SER A 15 -17.34 16.03 1.90
C SER A 15 -16.36 14.97 2.39
N LEU A 16 -15.20 15.40 2.89
CA LEU A 16 -14.18 14.53 3.44
C LEU A 16 -14.09 14.71 4.94
N SER A 17 -14.05 13.63 5.71
CA SER A 17 -13.78 13.70 7.13
C SER A 17 -12.47 14.46 7.41
N PRO A 18 -12.41 15.32 8.45
CA PRO A 18 -11.16 15.93 8.90
C PRO A 18 -10.17 14.89 9.46
N LYS A 19 -10.69 13.74 9.93
CA LYS A 19 -9.90 12.61 10.40
C LYS A 19 -9.35 11.80 9.23
N SER A 20 -8.17 11.23 9.40
CA SER A 20 -7.53 10.41 8.38
C SER A 20 -6.80 9.23 8.99
N VAL A 21 -6.72 8.15 8.25
CA VAL A 21 -5.88 6.99 8.58
C VAL A 21 -4.59 7.12 7.78
N ALA A 22 -3.45 7.11 8.48
CA ALA A 22 -2.14 7.14 7.83
C ALA A 22 -1.95 5.89 6.96
N ALA A 23 -1.45 6.10 5.76
CA ALA A 23 -1.14 5.05 4.81
C ALA A 23 0.33 5.11 4.39
N THR A 24 0.91 3.96 4.07
CA THR A 24 2.31 3.87 3.64
C THR A 24 2.42 2.96 2.44
N GLN A 25 3.40 3.20 1.58
CA GLN A 25 3.74 2.39 0.42
C GLN A 25 5.26 2.21 0.40
N ASN A 26 5.74 0.98 0.25
CA ASN A 26 7.16 0.65 0.35
C ASN A 26 7.49 -0.58 -0.50
N ILE A 27 8.75 -0.87 -0.63
CA ILE A 27 9.25 -2.22 -0.94
C ILE A 27 9.60 -2.90 0.38
N CYS A 28 9.12 -4.12 0.55
CA CYS A 28 9.24 -4.90 1.78
C CYS A 28 9.92 -6.24 1.54
N ALA A 29 10.47 -6.78 2.61
CA ALA A 29 10.94 -8.15 2.74
C ALA A 29 10.46 -8.74 4.07
N THR A 30 10.51 -10.05 4.24
CA THR A 30 10.33 -10.65 5.57
C THR A 30 11.60 -10.48 6.41
N ARG A 31 11.48 -10.53 7.74
CA ARG A 31 12.64 -10.53 8.66
C ARG A 31 13.60 -11.65 8.30
N ALA A 32 13.09 -12.86 8.05
CA ALA A 32 13.89 -14.01 7.65
C ALA A 32 14.66 -13.75 6.34
N THR A 33 14.04 -13.10 5.37
CA THR A 33 14.70 -12.67 4.12
C THR A 33 15.86 -11.74 4.40
N VAL A 34 15.64 -10.71 5.23
CA VAL A 34 16.70 -9.74 5.60
C VAL A 34 17.88 -10.44 6.28
N GLU A 35 17.62 -11.36 7.20
CA GLU A 35 18.65 -12.13 7.90
C GLU A 35 19.41 -13.08 6.96
N GLN A 36 18.71 -13.70 6.02
CA GLN A 36 19.29 -14.65 5.07
C GLN A 36 20.15 -13.98 4.00
N THR A 37 19.66 -12.87 3.43
CA THR A 37 20.25 -12.21 2.26
C THR A 37 21.15 -11.02 2.61
N GLY A 38 20.92 -10.42 3.77
CA GLY A 38 21.57 -9.19 4.18
C GLY A 38 21.04 -7.93 3.47
N ILE A 39 19.92 -8.01 2.74
CA ILE A 39 19.28 -6.86 2.08
C ILE A 39 18.86 -5.81 3.12
N LYS A 40 19.08 -4.53 2.83
CA LYS A 40 18.71 -3.42 3.72
C LYS A 40 17.91 -2.34 3.02
N ALA A 41 18.27 -2.03 1.79
CA ALA A 41 17.71 -0.91 1.04
C ALA A 41 17.20 -1.34 -0.33
N VAL A 42 16.25 -0.58 -0.89
CA VAL A 42 15.77 -0.78 -2.27
C VAL A 42 16.94 -0.71 -3.27
N ALA A 43 17.91 0.17 -3.03
CA ALA A 43 19.10 0.28 -3.88
C ALA A 43 19.98 -1.00 -3.91
N ASP A 44 19.82 -1.91 -2.95
CA ASP A 44 20.56 -3.19 -2.98
C ASP A 44 20.10 -4.09 -4.12
N LEU A 45 18.83 -3.96 -4.57
CA LEU A 45 18.25 -4.75 -5.65
C LEU A 45 18.92 -4.51 -7.02
N VAL A 46 19.67 -3.41 -7.17
CA VAL A 46 20.46 -3.10 -8.40
C VAL A 46 21.68 -4.03 -8.53
N LYS A 47 22.12 -4.65 -7.44
CA LYS A 47 23.29 -5.52 -7.42
C LYS A 47 22.91 -6.92 -7.93
N PRO A 48 23.53 -7.43 -9.00
CA PRO A 48 23.16 -8.73 -9.56
C PRO A 48 23.27 -9.88 -8.56
N GLU A 49 24.25 -9.84 -7.67
CA GLU A 49 24.43 -10.85 -6.61
C GLU A 49 23.35 -10.81 -5.53
N MET A 50 22.73 -9.65 -5.31
CA MET A 50 21.57 -9.52 -4.42
C MET A 50 20.31 -9.99 -5.13
N ALA A 51 20.06 -9.50 -6.35
CA ALA A 51 18.92 -9.87 -7.15
C ALA A 51 18.83 -11.40 -7.38
N ALA A 52 19.96 -12.06 -7.65
CA ALA A 52 20.03 -13.50 -7.83
C ALA A 52 19.56 -14.33 -6.61
N GLN A 53 19.48 -13.74 -5.41
CA GLN A 53 18.92 -14.42 -4.25
C GLN A 53 17.39 -14.52 -4.29
N PHE A 54 16.76 -13.74 -5.15
CA PHE A 54 15.32 -13.70 -5.38
C PHE A 54 14.92 -14.36 -6.71
N ASP A 55 15.88 -14.93 -7.44
CA ASP A 55 15.63 -15.67 -8.69
C ASP A 55 14.98 -17.03 -8.37
N SER A 56 13.70 -17.15 -8.69
CA SER A 56 12.89 -18.33 -8.38
C SER A 56 12.68 -19.24 -9.57
N ASP A 57 12.90 -18.76 -10.80
CA ASP A 57 12.69 -19.51 -12.03
C ASP A 57 14.00 -19.86 -12.78
N GLY A 58 15.13 -19.27 -12.38
CA GLY A 58 16.46 -19.58 -12.90
C GLY A 58 16.81 -18.82 -14.18
N ASP A 59 16.14 -17.70 -14.46
CA ASP A 59 16.39 -16.87 -15.64
C ASP A 59 17.56 -15.87 -15.43
N GLY A 60 18.08 -15.77 -14.21
CA GLY A 60 19.20 -14.91 -13.82
C GLY A 60 18.77 -13.53 -13.32
N LYS A 61 17.49 -13.27 -13.19
CA LYS A 61 16.93 -12.10 -12.53
C LYS A 61 16.15 -12.51 -11.29
N GLY A 62 16.11 -11.63 -10.30
CA GLY A 62 15.20 -11.84 -9.16
C GLY A 62 13.78 -11.43 -9.50
N GLU A 63 12.79 -11.96 -8.82
CA GLU A 63 11.39 -11.56 -8.96
C GLU A 63 10.99 -10.60 -7.85
N ILE A 64 10.20 -9.59 -8.23
CA ILE A 64 9.54 -8.67 -7.31
C ILE A 64 8.12 -8.37 -7.77
N TRP A 65 7.13 -8.61 -6.89
CA TRP A 65 5.78 -8.14 -7.15
C TRP A 65 5.69 -6.63 -6.92
N ILE A 66 5.15 -5.90 -7.91
CA ILE A 66 5.06 -4.44 -7.90
C ILE A 66 3.62 -3.91 -7.86
N GLY A 67 2.63 -4.79 -7.74
CA GLY A 67 1.21 -4.46 -7.64
C GLY A 67 0.33 -5.15 -8.67
N ALA A 68 -0.97 -4.94 -8.56
CA ALA A 68 -1.92 -5.48 -9.52
C ALA A 68 -1.93 -4.63 -10.82
N PRO A 69 -2.19 -5.25 -11.99
CA PRO A 69 -2.14 -4.55 -13.29
C PRO A 69 -3.06 -3.33 -13.41
N SER A 70 -4.15 -3.31 -12.63
CA SER A 70 -5.15 -2.23 -12.63
C SER A 70 -4.82 -1.08 -11.67
N TRP A 71 -3.78 -1.22 -10.84
CA TRP A 71 -3.45 -0.21 -9.84
C TRP A 71 -2.60 0.92 -10.44
N SER A 72 -2.94 2.16 -10.11
CA SER A 72 -2.10 3.32 -10.47
C SER A 72 -0.73 3.28 -9.79
N SER A 73 -0.63 2.70 -8.59
CA SER A 73 0.63 2.48 -7.90
C SER A 73 1.58 1.55 -8.66
N THR A 74 1.06 0.56 -9.40
CA THR A 74 1.87 -0.34 -10.22
C THR A 74 2.61 0.41 -11.34
N GLU A 75 1.95 1.39 -11.96
CA GLU A 75 2.61 2.25 -12.96
C GLU A 75 3.73 3.10 -12.32
N ILE A 76 3.48 3.61 -11.11
CA ILE A 76 4.49 4.36 -10.35
C ILE A 76 5.64 3.43 -9.91
N GLU A 77 5.37 2.22 -9.47
CA GLU A 77 6.43 1.26 -9.11
C GLU A 77 7.32 0.88 -10.30
N LYS A 78 6.80 0.84 -11.54
CA LYS A 78 7.64 0.71 -12.75
C LYS A 78 8.58 1.90 -12.94
N ILE A 79 8.06 3.11 -12.72
CA ILE A 79 8.88 4.33 -12.76
C ILE A 79 9.97 4.27 -11.68
N ARG A 80 9.61 3.84 -10.48
CA ARG A 80 10.56 3.70 -9.37
C ARG A 80 11.62 2.65 -9.67
N ALA A 81 11.22 1.47 -10.17
CA ALA A 81 12.14 0.42 -10.58
C ALA A 81 13.17 0.92 -11.61
N HIS A 82 12.68 1.65 -12.61
CA HIS A 82 13.52 2.27 -13.64
C HIS A 82 14.44 3.34 -13.07
N SER A 83 13.93 4.21 -12.20
CA SER A 83 14.69 5.32 -11.60
C SER A 83 15.78 4.84 -10.63
N TYR A 84 15.52 3.77 -9.88
CA TYR A 84 16.53 3.09 -9.05
C TYR A 84 17.48 2.22 -9.89
N GLY A 85 17.03 1.73 -11.06
CA GLY A 85 17.78 0.86 -11.96
C GLY A 85 17.63 -0.64 -11.68
N TYR A 86 16.78 -1.06 -10.72
CA TYR A 86 16.61 -2.49 -10.44
C TYR A 86 15.71 -3.22 -11.45
N ASP A 87 15.06 -2.52 -12.38
CA ASP A 87 14.38 -3.12 -13.54
C ASP A 87 15.34 -3.89 -14.46
N GLN A 88 16.65 -3.65 -14.34
CA GLN A 88 17.67 -4.37 -15.11
C GLN A 88 18.01 -5.72 -14.48
N THR A 89 17.87 -5.86 -13.16
CA THR A 89 18.26 -7.03 -12.36
C THR A 89 17.07 -7.81 -11.83
N MET A 90 15.88 -7.19 -11.79
CA MET A 90 14.65 -7.78 -11.30
C MET A 90 13.60 -7.89 -12.39
N THR A 91 12.88 -8.98 -12.40
CA THR A 91 11.64 -9.19 -13.16
C THR A 91 10.48 -8.60 -12.37
N LEU A 92 9.81 -7.59 -12.96
CA LEU A 92 8.70 -6.89 -12.31
C LEU A 92 7.39 -7.67 -12.52
N LEU A 93 6.89 -8.30 -11.48
CA LEU A 93 5.67 -9.11 -11.54
C LEU A 93 4.42 -8.25 -11.29
N GLU A 94 3.49 -8.33 -12.22
CA GLU A 94 2.16 -7.73 -12.11
C GLU A 94 1.12 -8.84 -12.02
N MET A 95 0.51 -9.02 -10.86
CA MET A 95 -0.53 -10.03 -10.65
C MET A 95 -1.54 -9.56 -9.61
N PRO A 96 -2.77 -10.14 -9.60
CA PRO A 96 -3.76 -9.85 -8.55
C PRO A 96 -3.16 -10.03 -7.15
N GLU A 97 -3.59 -9.20 -6.22
CA GLU A 97 -3.03 -9.14 -4.88
C GLU A 97 -3.14 -10.46 -4.10
N ASP A 98 -4.28 -11.14 -4.21
CA ASP A 98 -4.51 -12.43 -3.57
C ASP A 98 -3.50 -13.50 -4.05
N VAL A 99 -3.14 -13.48 -5.34
CA VAL A 99 -2.12 -14.36 -5.92
C VAL A 99 -0.73 -14.00 -5.38
N ALA A 100 -0.42 -12.71 -5.31
CA ALA A 100 0.86 -12.25 -4.81
C ALA A 100 1.03 -12.55 -3.31
N MET A 101 0.00 -12.31 -2.50
CA MET A 101 0.06 -12.63 -1.07
C MET A 101 0.19 -14.14 -0.83
N ALA A 102 -0.50 -14.97 -1.61
CA ALA A 102 -0.30 -16.42 -1.56
C ALA A 102 1.14 -16.84 -1.93
N ALA A 103 1.79 -16.13 -2.86
CA ALA A 103 3.20 -16.36 -3.19
C ALA A 103 4.14 -15.94 -2.05
N VAL A 104 3.85 -14.85 -1.35
CA VAL A 104 4.58 -14.43 -0.13
C VAL A 104 4.43 -15.49 0.96
N ASP A 105 3.21 -15.98 1.22
CA ASP A 105 2.94 -17.03 2.21
C ASP A 105 3.69 -18.32 1.88
N ALA A 106 3.72 -18.70 0.60
CA ALA A 106 4.46 -19.86 0.13
C ALA A 106 5.98 -19.67 0.33
N ALA A 107 6.54 -18.52 -0.02
CA ALA A 107 7.95 -18.22 0.17
C ALA A 107 8.33 -18.32 1.66
N VAL A 108 7.53 -17.72 2.55
CA VAL A 108 7.74 -17.83 4.01
C VAL A 108 7.69 -19.28 4.47
N SER A 109 6.69 -20.04 4.02
CA SER A 109 6.50 -21.44 4.42
C SER A 109 7.65 -22.35 3.98
N PHE A 110 8.26 -22.04 2.84
CA PHE A 110 9.41 -22.79 2.31
C PHE A 110 10.78 -22.20 2.73
N GLY A 111 10.79 -21.14 3.56
CA GLY A 111 12.02 -20.46 4.00
C GLY A 111 12.81 -19.85 2.83
N LYS A 112 12.11 -19.40 1.79
CA LYS A 112 12.72 -18.76 0.63
C LYS A 112 12.71 -17.25 0.78
N PRO A 113 13.76 -16.55 0.30
CA PRO A 113 13.75 -15.09 0.28
C PRO A 113 12.63 -14.55 -0.60
N VAL A 114 12.02 -13.44 -0.15
CA VAL A 114 10.98 -12.75 -0.91
C VAL A 114 11.08 -11.23 -0.70
N VAL A 115 10.94 -10.49 -1.78
CA VAL A 115 10.83 -9.03 -1.80
C VAL A 115 9.61 -8.64 -2.61
N PHE A 116 8.85 -7.67 -2.12
CA PHE A 116 7.56 -7.31 -2.73
C PHE A 116 7.13 -5.88 -2.38
N TYR A 117 6.33 -5.29 -3.25
CA TYR A 117 5.61 -4.05 -2.93
C TYR A 117 4.63 -4.30 -1.80
N CYS A 118 4.66 -3.44 -0.80
CA CYS A 118 3.78 -3.51 0.36
C CYS A 118 3.18 -2.14 0.66
N TYR A 119 2.01 -2.13 1.24
CA TYR A 119 1.35 -0.91 1.68
C TYR A 119 0.63 -1.14 3.02
N GLY A 120 0.51 -0.09 3.80
CA GLY A 120 -0.18 -0.15 5.08
C GLY A 120 -1.28 0.90 5.17
N PRO A 121 -2.35 0.59 5.94
CA PRO A 121 -2.58 -0.63 6.73
C PRO A 121 -2.95 -1.84 5.87
N HIS A 122 -2.40 -3.02 6.17
CA HIS A 122 -2.63 -4.27 5.45
C HIS A 122 -2.41 -5.48 6.36
N HIS A 123 -3.18 -6.55 6.19
CA HIS A 123 -3.11 -7.76 7.02
C HIS A 123 -1.76 -8.48 6.96
N VAL A 124 -0.96 -8.30 5.92
CA VAL A 124 0.35 -8.93 5.79
C VAL A 124 1.29 -8.61 6.95
N PHE A 125 1.13 -7.43 7.57
CA PHE A 125 1.95 -7.02 8.72
C PHE A 125 1.56 -7.71 10.03
N GLU A 126 0.36 -8.27 10.12
CA GLU A 126 -0.05 -9.13 11.24
C GLU A 126 0.30 -10.60 10.98
N LEU A 127 0.31 -11.00 9.71
CA LEU A 127 0.54 -12.39 9.31
C LEU A 127 2.03 -12.75 9.36
N HIS A 128 2.90 -11.80 8.98
CA HIS A 128 4.34 -12.01 8.88
C HIS A 128 5.14 -10.87 9.52
N ASP A 129 6.35 -11.15 9.98
CA ASP A 129 7.32 -10.12 10.42
C ASP A 129 7.93 -9.45 9.18
N ILE A 130 7.29 -8.35 8.76
CA ILE A 130 7.65 -7.60 7.57
C ILE A 130 8.58 -6.44 7.90
N VAL A 131 9.64 -6.31 7.13
CA VAL A 131 10.61 -5.22 7.18
C VAL A 131 10.45 -4.36 5.93
N LYS A 132 10.27 -3.06 6.10
CA LYS A 132 10.33 -2.09 5.01
C LYS A 132 11.80 -1.85 4.67
N LEU A 133 12.16 -1.96 3.39
CA LEU A 133 13.51 -1.64 2.95
C LEU A 133 13.77 -0.14 3.04
N GLU A 134 15.01 0.21 3.36
CA GLU A 134 15.42 1.61 3.46
C GLU A 134 15.40 2.29 2.09
N GLU A 135 14.95 3.55 2.10
CA GLU A 135 14.89 4.42 0.93
C GLU A 135 15.29 5.85 1.34
N PRO A 136 15.81 6.66 0.41
CA PRO A 136 15.91 8.10 0.64
C PRO A 136 14.53 8.68 0.98
N ALA A 137 14.47 9.62 1.91
CA ALA A 137 13.22 10.30 2.25
C ALA A 137 12.59 10.92 0.99
N TYR A 138 11.24 11.01 0.96
CA TYR A 138 10.53 11.67 -0.13
C TYR A 138 11.09 13.06 -0.41
N ASP A 139 11.36 13.31 -1.69
CA ASP A 139 11.82 14.61 -2.18
C ASP A 139 11.05 14.95 -3.48
N PRO A 140 10.20 15.98 -3.48
CA PRO A 140 9.43 16.37 -4.66
C PRO A 140 10.30 16.79 -5.85
N ALA A 141 11.56 17.20 -5.63
CA ALA A 141 12.49 17.51 -6.71
C ALA A 141 13.02 16.26 -7.45
N ARG A 142 12.88 15.09 -6.82
CA ARG A 142 13.23 13.78 -7.34
C ARG A 142 12.01 12.92 -7.67
N TRP A 143 10.83 13.55 -7.81
CA TRP A 143 9.57 12.85 -8.04
C TRP A 143 8.80 13.49 -9.19
N THR A 144 9.01 12.99 -10.39
CA THR A 144 8.33 13.41 -11.62
C THR A 144 7.60 12.21 -12.21
N ILE A 145 6.28 12.27 -12.26
CA ILE A 145 5.45 11.20 -12.80
C ILE A 145 4.78 11.67 -14.08
N VAL A 146 5.12 11.03 -15.18
CA VAL A 146 4.42 11.11 -16.46
C VAL A 146 3.70 9.78 -16.65
N THR A 147 2.40 9.78 -16.85
CA THR A 147 1.63 8.55 -17.03
C THR A 147 1.69 8.06 -18.47
N ARG A 148 1.51 6.77 -18.70
CA ARG A 148 1.41 6.18 -20.03
C ARG A 148 0.31 6.83 -20.88
N ALA A 149 -0.77 7.30 -20.26
CA ALA A 149 -1.85 8.00 -20.94
C ALA A 149 -1.46 9.42 -21.42
N GLN A 150 -0.45 10.02 -20.82
CA GLN A 150 0.02 11.36 -21.17
C GLN A 150 1.10 11.33 -22.26
N ASP A 151 1.98 10.32 -22.25
CA ASP A 151 3.12 10.26 -23.16
C ASP A 151 3.57 8.81 -23.38
N ASN A 152 3.91 8.46 -24.63
CA ASN A 152 4.41 7.12 -24.96
C ASN A 152 5.80 6.85 -24.35
N ASP A 153 6.61 7.90 -24.18
CA ASP A 153 7.94 7.83 -23.56
C ASP A 153 7.86 8.10 -22.04
N TRP A 154 6.73 7.77 -21.43
CA TRP A 154 6.40 8.07 -20.04
C TRP A 154 7.47 7.60 -19.05
N LEU A 155 8.05 6.43 -19.28
CA LEU A 155 9.05 5.84 -18.39
C LEU A 155 10.35 6.67 -18.41
N GLU A 156 10.83 7.05 -19.61
CA GLU A 156 12.03 7.85 -19.81
C GLU A 156 11.88 9.31 -19.31
N LYS A 157 10.63 9.82 -19.32
CA LYS A 157 10.30 11.18 -18.89
C LYS A 157 9.94 11.26 -17.41
N SER A 158 9.85 10.13 -16.73
CA SER A 158 9.55 10.04 -15.30
C SER A 158 10.80 9.79 -14.48
N HIS A 159 10.76 10.20 -13.22
CA HIS A 159 11.81 9.92 -12.24
C HIS A 159 11.23 9.87 -10.83
N ALA A 160 11.51 8.80 -10.08
CA ALA A 160 11.06 8.63 -8.69
C ALA A 160 11.98 7.63 -7.96
N ASP A 161 13.08 8.12 -7.40
CA ASP A 161 14.10 7.31 -6.71
C ASP A 161 14.19 7.62 -5.21
N THR A 162 13.05 7.95 -4.61
CA THR A 162 12.87 8.20 -3.18
C THR A 162 11.69 7.39 -2.64
N ALA A 163 11.50 7.39 -1.33
CA ALA A 163 10.28 6.88 -0.71
C ALA A 163 9.04 7.59 -1.27
N TRP A 164 7.88 6.96 -1.16
CA TRP A 164 6.60 7.58 -1.45
C TRP A 164 6.34 8.78 -0.52
N ASP A 165 5.60 9.76 -1.02
CA ASP A 165 5.08 10.84 -0.16
C ASP A 165 4.15 10.27 0.92
N ALA A 166 4.05 10.98 2.03
CA ALA A 166 3.11 10.65 3.09
C ALA A 166 1.69 10.64 2.53
N SER A 167 0.98 9.55 2.74
CA SER A 167 -0.38 9.36 2.26
C SER A 167 -1.34 9.04 3.41
N SER A 168 -2.62 9.29 3.16
CA SER A 168 -3.68 8.93 4.09
C SER A 168 -4.97 8.70 3.33
N PHE A 169 -5.88 7.93 3.90
CA PHE A 169 -7.25 7.85 3.41
C PHE A 169 -8.23 8.41 4.44
N LYS A 170 -9.37 8.86 3.95
CA LYS A 170 -10.40 9.54 4.72
C LYS A 170 -11.76 8.96 4.39
N ILE A 171 -12.69 9.11 5.32
CA ILE A 171 -14.10 8.85 5.03
C ILE A 171 -14.60 9.96 4.12
N ALA A 172 -15.21 9.56 3.01
CA ALA A 172 -15.88 10.46 2.07
C ALA A 172 -17.39 10.18 2.09
N PHE A 173 -18.20 11.21 2.11
CA PHE A 173 -19.66 11.12 2.10
C PHE A 173 -20.29 12.22 1.23
N ALA A 174 -21.52 12.00 0.81
CA ALA A 174 -22.22 12.99 -0.01
C ALA A 174 -22.43 14.29 0.77
N THR A 175 -22.05 15.45 0.22
CA THR A 175 -22.22 16.77 0.85
C THR A 175 -23.69 17.04 1.22
N SER A 176 -24.66 16.46 0.47
CA SER A 176 -26.07 16.58 0.78
C SER A 176 -26.48 16.01 2.16
N LEU A 177 -25.65 15.12 2.75
CA LEU A 177 -25.90 14.62 4.11
C LEU A 177 -25.76 15.72 5.17
N GLU A 178 -24.95 16.74 4.93
CA GLU A 178 -24.75 17.86 5.88
C GLU A 178 -26.06 18.60 6.17
N SER A 179 -26.93 18.73 5.15
CA SER A 179 -28.23 19.37 5.31
C SER A 179 -29.39 18.39 5.48
N GLY A 180 -29.33 17.22 4.83
CA GLY A 180 -30.40 16.24 4.84
C GLY A 180 -30.42 15.28 6.04
N MET A 181 -29.23 14.94 6.55
CA MET A 181 -29.04 14.06 7.71
C MET A 181 -27.82 14.52 8.53
N PRO A 182 -27.89 15.67 9.20
CA PRO A 182 -26.74 16.30 9.84
C PRO A 182 -26.10 15.44 10.93
N GLU A 183 -26.86 14.65 11.65
CA GLU A 183 -26.33 13.73 12.66
C GLU A 183 -25.45 12.63 12.04
N VAL A 184 -25.84 12.13 10.84
CA VAL A 184 -25.05 11.13 10.11
C VAL A 184 -23.75 11.78 9.58
N ALA A 185 -23.84 12.98 9.03
CA ALA A 185 -22.67 13.71 8.55
C ALA A 185 -21.69 14.01 9.70
N SER A 186 -22.21 14.42 10.88
CA SER A 186 -21.43 14.62 12.10
C SER A 186 -20.71 13.35 12.53
N PHE A 187 -21.41 12.24 12.60
CA PHE A 187 -20.86 10.93 12.95
C PHE A 187 -19.73 10.52 11.98
N LEU A 188 -19.98 10.59 10.67
CA LEU A 188 -18.96 10.25 9.64
C LEU A 188 -17.73 11.15 9.72
N SER A 189 -17.93 12.43 10.09
CA SER A 189 -16.83 13.38 10.27
C SER A 189 -16.02 13.13 11.55
N ALA A 190 -16.67 12.61 12.60
CA ALA A 190 -16.05 12.33 13.89
C ALA A 190 -15.31 10.98 13.93
N MET A 191 -15.66 10.05 13.02
CA MET A 191 -15.03 8.72 12.96
C MET A 191 -13.52 8.82 12.83
N GLU A 192 -12.80 8.18 13.76
CA GLU A 192 -11.34 8.14 13.79
C GLU A 192 -10.86 6.71 13.98
N LEU A 193 -10.38 6.12 12.89
CA LEU A 193 -9.74 4.81 12.90
C LEU A 193 -8.22 4.98 12.88
N THR A 194 -7.53 4.06 13.53
CA THR A 194 -6.07 3.97 13.48
C THR A 194 -5.64 2.96 12.39
N PRO A 195 -4.38 3.01 11.91
CA PRO A 195 -3.85 1.94 11.05
C PRO A 195 -3.97 0.55 11.68
N ALA A 196 -3.81 0.41 12.99
CA ALA A 196 -3.96 -0.85 13.71
C ALA A 196 -5.40 -1.36 13.68
N ASP A 197 -6.41 -0.49 13.86
CA ASP A 197 -7.83 -0.87 13.73
C ASP A 197 -8.10 -1.47 12.35
N VAL A 198 -7.64 -0.81 11.29
CA VAL A 198 -7.86 -1.26 9.91
C VAL A 198 -7.12 -2.57 9.62
N THR A 199 -5.86 -2.67 10.05
CA THR A 199 -5.05 -3.89 9.87
C THR A 199 -5.69 -5.09 10.57
N GLY A 200 -6.12 -4.93 11.83
CA GLY A 200 -6.76 -6.02 12.58
C GLY A 200 -8.10 -6.44 11.99
N MET A 201 -8.94 -5.50 11.55
CA MET A 201 -10.20 -5.83 10.87
C MET A 201 -9.95 -6.52 9.53
N SER A 202 -8.95 -6.05 8.76
CA SER A 202 -8.55 -6.69 7.50
C SER A 202 -8.06 -8.12 7.72
N TYR A 203 -7.25 -8.35 8.75
CA TYR A 203 -6.78 -9.69 9.13
C TYR A 203 -7.95 -10.62 9.46
N ALA A 204 -8.89 -10.17 10.28
CA ALA A 204 -10.05 -10.98 10.66
C ALA A 204 -10.93 -11.38 9.45
N VAL A 205 -11.09 -10.47 8.47
CA VAL A 205 -11.88 -10.75 7.27
C VAL A 205 -11.10 -11.64 6.29
N VAL A 206 -9.85 -11.28 5.97
CA VAL A 206 -9.11 -11.91 4.87
C VAL A 206 -8.45 -13.21 5.31
N VAL A 207 -7.84 -13.24 6.51
CA VAL A 207 -7.07 -14.39 6.99
C VAL A 207 -7.94 -15.35 7.79
N GLU A 208 -8.76 -14.83 8.72
CA GLU A 208 -9.64 -15.69 9.54
C GLU A 208 -10.96 -16.05 8.84
N GLY A 209 -11.26 -15.42 7.69
CA GLY A 209 -12.47 -15.69 6.91
C GLY A 209 -13.78 -15.25 7.58
N LYS A 210 -13.71 -14.33 8.56
CA LYS A 210 -14.90 -13.83 9.25
C LYS A 210 -15.73 -12.91 8.35
N PRO A 211 -17.05 -12.95 8.41
CA PRO A 211 -17.90 -11.97 7.73
C PRO A 211 -17.57 -10.54 8.18
N ALA A 212 -17.39 -9.62 7.25
CA ALA A 212 -17.02 -8.23 7.56
C ALA A 212 -18.01 -7.54 8.52
N GLU A 213 -19.30 -7.89 8.42
CA GLU A 213 -20.34 -7.37 9.31
C GLU A 213 -20.15 -7.82 10.77
N ASP A 214 -19.73 -9.07 10.99
CA ASP A 214 -19.47 -9.59 12.32
C ASP A 214 -18.21 -8.95 12.92
N VAL A 215 -17.14 -8.81 12.11
CA VAL A 215 -15.92 -8.10 12.51
C VAL A 215 -16.23 -6.66 12.90
N ALA A 216 -17.07 -5.96 12.14
CA ALA A 216 -17.50 -4.60 12.46
C ALA A 216 -18.30 -4.53 13.76
N ARG A 217 -19.22 -5.46 14.01
CA ARG A 217 -19.99 -5.54 15.26
C ARG A 217 -19.09 -5.78 16.48
N ASP A 218 -18.19 -6.74 16.37
CA ASP A 218 -17.25 -7.07 17.44
C ASP A 218 -16.36 -5.87 17.76
N TRP A 219 -15.86 -5.20 16.72
CA TRP A 219 -15.03 -4.02 16.89
C TRP A 219 -15.81 -2.87 17.54
N ILE A 220 -17.06 -2.59 17.11
CA ILE A 220 -17.94 -1.59 17.72
C ILE A 220 -18.17 -1.90 19.19
N ALA A 221 -18.46 -3.15 19.53
CA ALA A 221 -18.70 -3.56 20.91
C ALA A 221 -17.44 -3.37 21.80
N ALA A 222 -16.27 -3.69 21.26
CA ALA A 222 -14.99 -3.52 21.97
C ALA A 222 -14.57 -2.05 22.10
N ASN A 223 -15.11 -1.14 21.27
CA ASN A 223 -14.76 0.28 21.22
C ASN A 223 -15.96 1.20 21.57
N ALA A 224 -16.89 0.73 22.38
CA ALA A 224 -18.14 1.44 22.70
C ALA A 224 -17.92 2.89 23.19
N ASP A 225 -16.89 3.13 24.00
CA ASP A 225 -16.56 4.47 24.50
C ASP A 225 -16.13 5.40 23.35
N ARG A 226 -15.29 4.94 22.42
CA ARG A 226 -14.87 5.70 21.21
C ARG A 226 -16.07 6.03 20.33
N ILE A 227 -16.96 5.05 20.12
CA ILE A 227 -18.21 5.25 19.35
C ILE A 227 -19.09 6.29 20.03
N GLY A 228 -19.19 6.24 21.36
CA GLY A 228 -19.93 7.23 22.14
C GLY A 228 -19.42 8.66 21.98
N GLU A 229 -18.12 8.86 21.76
CA GLU A 229 -17.56 10.17 21.45
C GLU A 229 -17.93 10.66 20.05
N TRP A 230 -18.05 9.77 19.08
CA TRP A 230 -18.39 10.10 17.70
C TRP A 230 -19.87 10.47 17.51
N THR A 231 -20.72 10.14 18.46
CA THR A 231 -22.17 10.40 18.46
C THR A 231 -22.57 11.63 19.28
N LYS A 232 -21.60 12.38 19.82
CA LYS A 232 -21.84 13.65 20.52
C LYS A 232 -21.91 14.80 19.54
#